data_9125af2f8a954fdba79494a8977675a8
#
_entry.id   9125af2f8a954fdba79494a8977675a8
#
_cell.length_a   1.000
_cell.length_b   1.000
_cell.length_c   1.000
_cell.angle_alpha   90.00
_cell.angle_beta   90.00
_cell.angle_gamma   90.00
#
_symmetry.space_group_name_H-M   'P 1'
#
loop_
_entity.id
_entity.type
_entity.pdbx_description
1 polymer ?
#
loop_
_entity_poly.entity_id
_entity_poly.type
_entity_poly.pdbx_seq_one_letter_code
_entity_poly.pdbx_strand_id
1 'polypeptide(L)'
;GRKAFYSGSHASHIDGWPEAEGRALLRELVEWATQPQFTYLHQWSVNDFVIWDNRCMLHRGRPWDVTKYPRVMHRTTVAGAGPTVSEDGLALSAA
;
A
#
# COMPACT_ATOMS: atom_id res chain seq x y z
N GLY A 1 -17.62 1.74 -4.82
CA GLY A 1 -17.80 3.18 -4.72
C GLY A 1 -16.97 3.88 -3.65
N ARG A 2 -16.06 3.21 -2.95
CA ARG A 2 -15.18 3.85 -1.97
C ARG A 2 -13.98 4.49 -2.66
N LYS A 3 -13.62 5.69 -2.23
CA LYS A 3 -12.37 6.33 -2.61
C LYS A 3 -11.26 5.83 -1.69
N ALA A 4 -10.11 5.52 -2.28
CA ALA A 4 -8.93 5.12 -1.54
C ALA A 4 -7.70 5.84 -2.10
N PHE A 5 -6.72 6.04 -1.23
CA PHE A 5 -5.39 6.48 -1.65
C PHE A 5 -4.60 5.23 -2.10
N TYR A 6 -4.44 5.10 -3.39
CA TYR A 6 -3.70 3.98 -3.97
C TYR A 6 -2.34 4.44 -4.47
N SER A 7 -1.34 4.27 -3.64
CA SER A 7 0.04 4.63 -3.93
C SER A 7 0.99 3.69 -3.19
N GLY A 8 2.26 3.79 -3.50
CA GLY A 8 3.30 3.00 -2.84
C GLY A 8 4.68 3.51 -3.21
N SER A 9 5.71 2.81 -2.75
CA SER A 9 7.11 3.15 -3.01
C SER A 9 7.51 3.14 -4.49
N HIS A 10 6.70 2.54 -5.34
CA HIS A 10 6.92 2.49 -6.78
C HIS A 10 6.44 3.74 -7.51
N ALA A 11 5.60 4.56 -6.88
CA ALA A 11 5.16 5.82 -7.45
C ALA A 11 6.32 6.83 -7.42
N SER A 12 6.86 7.17 -8.57
CA SER A 12 8.05 8.00 -8.70
C SER A 12 7.77 9.41 -9.21
N HIS A 13 6.71 9.60 -9.97
CA HIS A 13 6.37 10.87 -10.61
C HIS A 13 4.86 10.93 -10.92
N ILE A 14 4.40 12.08 -11.36
CA ILE A 14 3.04 12.31 -11.85
C ILE A 14 3.12 12.73 -13.30
N ASP A 15 2.37 12.05 -14.16
CA ASP A 15 2.33 12.36 -15.59
C ASP A 15 1.91 13.80 -15.82
N GLY A 16 2.66 14.49 -16.69
CA GLY A 16 2.42 15.89 -17.01
C GLY A 16 2.90 16.92 -15.99
N TRP A 17 3.50 16.46 -14.88
CA TRP A 17 4.04 17.35 -13.85
C TRP A 17 5.58 17.40 -13.91
N PRO A 18 6.20 18.55 -13.52
CA PRO A 18 7.62 18.55 -13.24
C PRO A 18 7.97 17.49 -12.19
N GLU A 19 9.05 16.76 -12.40
CA GLU A 19 9.41 15.61 -11.56
C GLU A 19 9.54 15.96 -10.08
N ALA A 20 10.21 17.09 -9.79
CA ALA A 20 10.41 17.53 -8.41
C ALA A 20 9.10 17.84 -7.68
N GLU A 21 8.14 18.47 -8.37
CA GLU A 21 6.83 18.81 -7.80
C GLU A 21 6.00 17.54 -7.59
N GLY A 22 5.99 16.63 -8.54
CA GLY A 22 5.29 15.36 -8.43
C GLY A 22 5.81 14.51 -7.27
N ARG A 23 7.13 14.41 -7.12
CA ARG A 23 7.76 13.71 -6.00
C ARG A 23 7.43 14.34 -4.65
N ALA A 24 7.43 15.66 -4.57
CA ALA A 24 7.07 16.37 -3.35
C ALA A 24 5.62 16.08 -2.92
N LEU A 25 4.68 16.11 -3.86
CA LEU A 25 3.28 15.77 -3.59
C LEU A 25 3.12 14.32 -3.15
N LEU A 26 3.74 13.37 -3.85
CA LEU A 26 3.66 11.95 -3.49
C LEU A 26 4.20 11.68 -2.09
N ARG A 27 5.29 12.34 -1.71
CA ARG A 27 5.86 12.26 -0.37
C ARG A 27 4.90 12.82 0.68
N GLU A 28 4.34 13.99 0.44
CA GLU A 28 3.37 14.64 1.32
C GLU A 28 2.14 13.75 1.55
N LEU A 29 1.62 13.14 0.49
CA LEU A 29 0.48 12.24 0.57
C LEU A 29 0.78 10.98 1.39
N VAL A 30 1.95 10.39 1.23
CA VAL A 30 2.37 9.23 2.04
C VAL A 30 2.58 9.63 3.49
N GLU A 31 3.20 10.76 3.76
CA GLU A 31 3.38 11.29 5.12
C GLU A 31 2.03 11.53 5.79
N TRP A 32 1.08 12.11 5.07
CA TRP A 32 -0.27 12.32 5.59
C TRP A 32 -0.99 10.99 5.88
N ALA A 33 -0.94 10.04 4.95
CA ALA A 33 -1.63 8.76 5.08
C ALA A 33 -1.03 7.86 6.17
N THR A 34 0.21 8.11 6.57
CA THR A 34 0.93 7.29 7.56
C THR A 34 1.04 7.95 8.94
N GLN A 35 0.23 8.96 9.20
CA GLN A 35 0.13 9.54 10.55
C GLN A 35 -0.35 8.50 11.56
N PRO A 36 0.03 8.61 12.85
CA PRO A 36 -0.25 7.58 13.86
C PRO A 36 -1.72 7.17 13.96
N GLN A 37 -2.66 8.11 13.80
CA GLN A 37 -4.09 7.82 13.86
C GLN A 37 -4.61 6.96 12.71
N PHE A 38 -3.85 6.84 11.60
CA PHE A 38 -4.21 6.05 10.44
C PHE A 38 -3.41 4.75 10.32
N THR A 39 -2.55 4.45 11.28
CA THR A 39 -1.64 3.32 11.22
C THR A 39 -1.97 2.26 12.26
N TYR A 40 -1.75 1.02 11.87
CA TYR A 40 -1.80 -0.14 12.75
C TYR A 40 -0.46 -0.87 12.68
N LEU A 41 0.11 -1.16 13.83
CA LEU A 41 1.32 -1.96 13.95
C LEU A 41 0.96 -3.37 14.38
N HIS A 42 1.15 -4.34 13.49
CA HIS A 42 0.98 -5.75 13.84
C HIS A 42 2.25 -6.29 14.47
N GLN A 43 2.14 -6.81 15.68
CA GLN A 43 3.20 -7.56 16.36
C GLN A 43 2.99 -9.04 16.07
N TRP A 44 3.90 -9.61 15.29
CA TRP A 44 3.78 -10.98 14.83
C TRP A 44 4.03 -12.01 15.93
N SER A 45 3.18 -13.00 15.99
CA SER A 45 3.39 -14.25 16.72
C SER A 45 3.40 -15.42 15.76
N VAL A 46 3.99 -16.53 16.17
CA VAL A 46 3.97 -17.75 15.37
C VAL A 46 2.53 -18.18 15.09
N ASN A 47 2.26 -18.58 13.86
CA ASN A 47 0.93 -18.96 13.36
C ASN A 47 -0.06 -17.81 13.18
N ASP A 48 0.37 -16.56 13.27
CA ASP A 48 -0.49 -15.46 12.90
C ASP A 48 -0.82 -15.48 11.40
N PHE A 49 -2.07 -15.19 11.10
CA PHE A 49 -2.59 -15.05 9.76
C PHE A 49 -3.16 -13.64 9.58
N VAL A 50 -2.65 -12.90 8.60
CA VAL A 50 -3.06 -11.51 8.35
C VAL A 50 -3.48 -11.36 6.89
N ILE A 51 -4.62 -10.71 6.67
CA ILE A 51 -5.11 -10.35 5.35
C ILE A 51 -5.24 -8.83 5.29
N TRP A 52 -4.80 -8.24 4.21
CA TRP A 52 -5.04 -6.82 3.92
C TRP A 52 -5.41 -6.61 2.46
N ASP A 53 -6.13 -5.55 2.19
CA ASP A 53 -6.53 -5.17 0.84
C ASP A 53 -5.55 -4.13 0.28
N ASN A 54 -4.71 -4.54 -0.65
CA ASN A 54 -3.74 -3.66 -1.29
C ASN A 54 -4.35 -2.48 -2.04
N ARG A 55 -5.64 -2.53 -2.36
CA ARG A 55 -6.33 -1.46 -3.08
C ARG A 55 -6.59 -0.23 -2.22
N CYS A 56 -6.59 -0.38 -0.91
CA CYS A 56 -6.90 0.69 0.03
C CYS A 56 -5.95 0.82 1.22
N MET A 57 -4.92 -0.02 1.29
CA MET A 57 -3.97 -0.02 2.40
C MET A 57 -2.53 0.05 1.92
N LEU A 58 -1.76 0.89 2.57
CA LEU A 58 -0.30 0.87 2.50
C LEU A 58 0.24 -0.05 3.58
N HIS A 59 1.33 -0.74 3.28
CA HIS A 59 2.00 -1.58 4.26
C HIS A 59 3.51 -1.57 4.07
N ARG A 60 4.24 -1.83 5.13
CA ARG A 60 5.69 -2.04 5.08
C ARG A 60 6.15 -2.94 6.21
N GLY A 61 7.25 -3.65 5.97
CA GLY A 61 8.00 -4.30 7.04
C GLY A 61 8.81 -3.29 7.83
N ARG A 62 8.89 -3.47 9.14
CA ARG A 62 9.81 -2.74 9.99
C ARG A 62 11.12 -3.50 10.16
N PRO A 63 12.24 -2.82 10.45
CA PRO A 63 13.48 -3.47 10.79
C PRO A 63 13.32 -4.38 12.02
N TRP A 64 14.00 -5.51 12.02
CA TRP A 64 14.07 -6.43 13.16
C TRP A 64 15.49 -6.95 13.30
N ASP A 65 15.83 -7.50 14.45
CA ASP A 65 17.14 -8.09 14.68
C ASP A 65 17.21 -9.47 14.05
N VAL A 66 17.79 -9.54 12.85
CA VAL A 66 17.93 -10.77 12.08
C VAL A 66 18.85 -11.79 12.73
N THR A 67 19.70 -11.36 13.66
CA THR A 67 20.65 -12.25 14.36
C THR A 67 19.99 -13.00 15.52
N LYS A 68 18.93 -12.44 16.09
CA LYS A 68 18.21 -13.03 17.22
C LYS A 68 16.91 -13.72 16.82
N TYR A 69 16.20 -13.17 15.82
CA TYR A 69 14.84 -13.58 15.51
C TYR A 69 14.73 -13.99 14.04
N PRO A 70 14.62 -15.29 13.76
CA PRO A 70 14.30 -15.74 12.42
C PRO A 70 12.91 -15.24 12.02
N ARG A 71 12.77 -14.81 10.77
CA ARG A 71 11.49 -14.40 10.21
C ARG A 71 11.21 -15.21 8.96
N VAL A 72 10.31 -16.17 9.09
CA VAL A 72 9.83 -17.00 7.98
C VAL A 72 8.37 -16.63 7.73
N MET A 73 8.10 -16.11 6.53
CA MET A 73 6.78 -15.63 6.13
C MET A 73 6.36 -16.32 4.85
N HIS A 74 5.12 -16.76 4.80
CA HIS A 74 4.49 -17.23 3.57
C HIS A 74 3.46 -16.21 3.12
N ARG A 75 3.45 -15.88 1.84
CA ARG A 75 2.54 -14.91 1.26
C ARG A 75 1.89 -15.47 0.01
N THR A 76 0.62 -15.20 -0.13
CA THR A 76 -0.12 -15.39 -1.38
C THR A 76 -0.92 -14.14 -1.70
N THR A 77 -1.23 -13.96 -2.96
CA THR A 77 -2.04 -12.83 -3.43
C THR A 77 -3.25 -13.39 -4.17
N VAL A 78 -4.42 -12.93 -3.77
CA VAL A 78 -5.66 -13.27 -4.48
C VAL A 78 -5.79 -12.35 -5.68
N ALA A 79 -5.88 -12.91 -6.86
CA ALA A 79 -6.16 -12.16 -8.07
C ALA A 79 -7.63 -11.72 -8.07
N GLY A 80 -7.86 -10.44 -8.35
CA GLY A 80 -9.19 -9.92 -8.55
C GLY A 80 -9.74 -10.27 -9.93
N ALA A 81 -10.96 -9.81 -10.21
CA ALA A 81 -11.61 -9.97 -11.52
C ALA A 81 -10.99 -9.09 -12.62
N GLY A 82 -10.08 -8.19 -12.26
CA GLY A 82 -9.41 -7.25 -13.18
C GLY A 82 -9.11 -5.92 -12.50
N PRO A 83 -8.69 -4.90 -13.25
CA PRO A 83 -8.42 -3.59 -12.70
C PRO A 83 -9.70 -2.96 -12.12
N THR A 84 -9.55 -2.16 -11.07
CA THR A 84 -10.67 -1.46 -10.43
C THR A 84 -11.08 -0.19 -11.17
N VAL A 85 -10.23 0.28 -12.07
CA VAL A 85 -10.44 1.48 -12.88
C VAL A 85 -10.19 1.12 -14.35
N SER A 86 -11.06 1.57 -15.24
CA SER A 86 -10.88 1.42 -16.69
C SER A 86 -9.72 2.30 -17.19
N GLU A 87 -9.29 2.07 -18.44
CA GLU A 87 -8.30 2.91 -19.11
C GLU A 87 -8.73 4.38 -19.21
N ASP A 88 -10.03 4.64 -19.25
CA ASP A 88 -10.61 5.99 -19.26
C ASP A 88 -10.65 6.64 -17.87
N GLY A 89 -10.11 6.00 -16.84
CA GLY A 89 -10.10 6.51 -15.47
C GLY A 89 -11.43 6.38 -14.73
N LEU A 90 -12.42 5.71 -15.31
CA LEU A 90 -13.71 5.46 -14.66
C LEU A 90 -13.66 4.22 -13.78
N ALA A 91 -14.22 4.30 -12.58
CA ALA A 91 -14.33 3.16 -11.70
C ALA A 91 -15.20 2.08 -12.35
N LEU A 92 -14.69 0.85 -12.38
CA LEU A 92 -15.44 -0.29 -12.85
C LEU A 92 -16.47 -0.68 -11.79
N SER A 93 -17.70 -0.96 -12.22
CA SER A 93 -18.70 -1.47 -11.30
C SER A 93 -18.29 -2.87 -10.83
N ALA A 94 -18.43 -3.12 -9.54
CA ALA A 94 -18.29 -4.46 -8.99
C ALA A 94 -19.44 -5.31 -9.52
N ALA A 95 -19.10 -6.26 -10.36
CA ALA A 95 -20.05 -7.25 -10.86
C ALA A 95 -20.13 -8.42 -9.88
#